data_44656c07d35beb49d9b1918dce8eb94b
#
_entry.id   44656c07d35beb49d9b1918dce8eb94b
#
_cell.length_a   1.000
_cell.length_b   1.000
_cell.length_c   1.000
_cell.angle_alpha   90.00
_cell.angle_beta   90.00
_cell.angle_gamma   90.00
#
_symmetry.space_group_name_H-M   'P 1'
#
loop_
_entity.id
_entity.type
_entity.pdbx_description
1 polymer ?
#
loop_
_entity_poly.entity_id
_entity_poly.type
_entity_poly.pdbx_seq_one_letter_code
_entity_poly.pdbx_strand_id
1 'polypeptide(L)'
;MYSEEVSSAPGSVSQVRESTNVFMQLAKGLCIPIFIVGHVTKEGTVAGPRVLEHMVDTVLYFEGDRHASYRILRAVKNRFGSTNEIGVFEMRQSGLEEVENPSEYMLSGRPEQSAGSVVACSMEGTRPIFDRDTGACMQE
;
A
#
# COMPACT_ATOMS: atom_id res chain seq x y z
N MET A 1 -15.61 6.11 -13.12
CA MET A 1 -15.29 7.46 -13.57
C MET A 1 -15.76 7.61 -15.00
N TYR A 2 -16.64 8.56 -15.26
CA TYR A 2 -17.17 8.85 -16.58
C TYR A 2 -17.32 10.37 -16.76
N SER A 3 -16.90 10.89 -17.89
CA SER A 3 -17.09 12.29 -18.31
C SER A 3 -17.74 12.28 -19.68
N GLU A 4 -18.79 13.07 -19.88
CA GLU A 4 -19.49 13.21 -21.15
C GLU A 4 -18.66 13.94 -22.21
N GLU A 5 -17.64 14.66 -21.80
CA GLU A 5 -16.76 15.42 -22.70
C GLU A 5 -15.80 14.53 -23.51
N VAL A 6 -15.65 13.25 -23.10
CA VAL A 6 -14.75 12.31 -23.77
C VAL A 6 -15.55 11.16 -24.37
N SER A 7 -15.51 11.01 -25.69
CA SER A 7 -16.23 10.00 -26.45
C SER A 7 -15.67 8.58 -26.36
N SER A 8 -15.06 8.20 -25.23
CA SER A 8 -14.45 6.90 -25.01
C SER A 8 -15.23 6.06 -23.98
N ALA A 9 -15.06 4.74 -24.03
CA ALA A 9 -15.76 3.83 -23.13
C ALA A 9 -15.47 4.11 -21.63
N PRO A 10 -16.45 3.91 -20.73
CA PRO A 10 -16.26 4.02 -19.29
C PRO A 10 -15.07 3.17 -18.82
N GLY A 11 -14.21 3.74 -17.96
CA GLY A 11 -13.02 3.05 -17.48
C GLY A 11 -11.80 3.06 -18.41
N SER A 12 -11.91 3.66 -19.61
CA SER A 12 -10.76 3.87 -20.49
C SER A 12 -9.75 4.85 -19.88
N VAL A 13 -8.50 4.76 -20.33
CA VAL A 13 -7.41 5.64 -19.88
C VAL A 13 -7.76 7.12 -20.04
N SER A 14 -8.42 7.46 -21.15
CA SER A 14 -8.86 8.84 -21.46
C SER A 14 -9.90 9.32 -20.45
N GLN A 15 -10.89 8.50 -20.14
CA GLN A 15 -11.92 8.82 -19.16
C GLN A 15 -11.34 8.99 -17.75
N VAL A 16 -10.42 8.10 -17.35
CA VAL A 16 -9.75 8.17 -16.05
C VAL A 16 -8.93 9.43 -15.94
N ARG A 17 -8.18 9.80 -17.00
CA ARG A 17 -7.37 11.02 -17.06
C ARG A 17 -8.24 12.27 -16.91
N GLU A 18 -9.31 12.35 -17.67
CA GLU A 18 -10.19 13.53 -17.67
C GLU A 18 -10.88 13.71 -16.32
N SER A 19 -11.47 12.65 -15.79
CA SER A 19 -12.08 12.68 -14.44
C SER A 19 -11.07 13.11 -13.37
N THR A 20 -9.81 12.65 -13.47
CA THR A 20 -8.76 13.02 -12.53
C THR A 20 -8.38 14.49 -12.65
N ASN A 21 -8.32 15.05 -13.87
CA ASN A 21 -8.09 16.47 -14.09
C ASN A 21 -9.16 17.32 -13.40
N VAL A 22 -10.42 16.96 -13.55
CA VAL A 22 -11.53 17.64 -12.88
C VAL A 22 -11.38 17.59 -11.36
N PHE A 23 -11.07 16.43 -10.78
CA PHE A 23 -10.83 16.30 -9.33
C PHE A 23 -9.64 17.14 -8.86
N MET A 24 -8.56 17.19 -9.62
CA MET A 24 -7.40 18.02 -9.29
C MET A 24 -7.74 19.51 -9.31
N GLN A 25 -8.54 19.95 -10.28
CA GLN A 25 -8.99 21.34 -10.35
C GLN A 25 -9.89 21.69 -9.15
N LEU A 26 -10.82 20.80 -8.79
CA LEU A 26 -11.68 20.98 -7.62
C LEU A 26 -10.86 21.00 -6.34
N ALA A 27 -9.93 20.07 -6.16
CA ALA A 27 -9.06 20.02 -4.99
C ALA A 27 -8.29 21.32 -4.78
N LYS A 28 -7.69 21.84 -5.85
CA LYS A 28 -6.91 23.10 -5.83
C LYS A 28 -7.80 24.33 -5.67
N GLY A 29 -8.91 24.37 -6.39
CA GLY A 29 -9.83 25.52 -6.36
C GLY A 29 -10.56 25.68 -5.03
N LEU A 30 -10.89 24.58 -4.39
CA LEU A 30 -11.64 24.56 -3.12
C LEU A 30 -10.75 24.28 -1.90
N CYS A 31 -9.44 24.04 -2.08
CA CYS A 31 -8.51 23.66 -1.01
C CYS A 31 -8.99 22.46 -0.18
N ILE A 32 -9.53 21.43 -0.84
CA ILE A 32 -10.01 20.20 -0.20
C ILE A 32 -9.14 19.00 -0.57
N PRO A 33 -8.87 18.07 0.37
CA PRO A 33 -8.21 16.81 0.04
C PRO A 33 -9.17 15.88 -0.70
N ILE A 34 -8.70 15.24 -1.77
CA ILE A 34 -9.45 14.24 -2.53
C ILE A 34 -8.67 12.93 -2.52
N PHE A 35 -9.31 11.85 -2.08
CA PHE A 35 -8.78 10.50 -2.11
C PHE A 35 -9.41 9.73 -3.28
N ILE A 36 -8.56 9.19 -4.15
CA ILE A 36 -8.98 8.34 -5.25
C ILE A 36 -8.56 6.91 -4.90
N VAL A 37 -9.54 6.04 -4.71
CA VAL A 37 -9.30 4.62 -4.43
C VAL A 37 -9.36 3.84 -5.74
N GLY A 38 -8.31 3.11 -6.05
CA GLY A 38 -8.19 2.27 -7.24
C GLY A 38 -7.83 0.83 -6.89
N HIS A 39 -8.04 -0.07 -7.84
CA HIS A 39 -7.60 -1.45 -7.74
C HIS A 39 -6.47 -1.72 -8.72
N VAL A 40 -5.44 -2.41 -8.25
CA VAL A 40 -4.39 -2.97 -9.10
C VAL A 40 -4.79 -4.40 -9.44
N THR A 41 -4.89 -4.75 -10.73
CA THR A 41 -5.13 -6.13 -11.14
C THR A 41 -3.88 -6.98 -10.94
N LYS A 42 -4.06 -8.30 -10.75
CA LYS A 42 -2.96 -9.27 -10.55
C LYS A 42 -1.89 -9.25 -11.65
N GLU A 43 -2.24 -8.77 -12.82
CA GLU A 43 -1.36 -8.73 -13.99
C GLU A 43 -0.53 -7.44 -14.08
N GLY A 44 -0.68 -6.51 -13.13
CA GLY A 44 0.08 -5.25 -13.10
C GLY A 44 -0.16 -4.32 -14.29
N THR A 45 -1.09 -4.66 -15.17
CA THR A 45 -1.24 -4.07 -16.51
C THR A 45 -2.46 -3.18 -16.66
N VAL A 46 -3.09 -2.72 -15.57
CA VAL A 46 -4.17 -1.74 -15.72
C VAL A 46 -3.58 -0.38 -16.04
N ALA A 47 -3.77 0.02 -17.29
CA ALA A 47 -3.30 1.32 -17.79
C ALA A 47 -3.83 2.53 -16.97
N GLY A 48 -4.92 2.37 -16.24
CA GLY A 48 -5.52 3.40 -15.39
C GLY A 48 -4.66 3.83 -14.20
N PRO A 49 -4.19 2.92 -13.32
CA PRO A 49 -3.42 3.29 -12.13
C PRO A 49 -2.13 4.06 -12.45
N ARG A 50 -1.35 3.62 -13.43
CA ARG A 50 -0.10 4.30 -13.80
C ARG A 50 -0.31 5.72 -14.28
N VAL A 51 -1.39 5.99 -15.01
CA VAL A 51 -1.71 7.37 -15.44
C VAL A 51 -2.05 8.23 -14.24
N LEU A 52 -2.81 7.69 -13.26
CA LEU A 52 -3.13 8.40 -12.02
C LEU A 52 -1.90 8.75 -11.20
N GLU A 53 -0.96 7.81 -11.08
CA GLU A 53 0.29 7.98 -10.32
C GLU A 53 1.10 9.20 -10.78
N HIS A 54 1.11 9.48 -12.07
CA HIS A 54 1.80 10.66 -12.60
C HIS A 54 1.06 11.97 -12.30
N MET A 55 -0.25 11.94 -12.21
CA MET A 55 -1.09 13.14 -12.08
C MET A 55 -1.26 13.59 -10.62
N VAL A 56 -1.40 12.66 -9.68
CA VAL A 56 -1.68 12.95 -8.28
C VAL A 56 -0.42 13.36 -7.51
N ASP A 57 -0.59 14.04 -6.39
CA ASP A 57 0.51 14.51 -5.55
C ASP A 57 1.11 13.40 -4.68
N THR A 58 0.28 12.47 -4.22
CA THR A 58 0.70 11.35 -3.36
C THR A 58 0.10 10.05 -3.87
N VAL A 59 0.89 8.99 -3.87
CA VAL A 59 0.48 7.63 -4.20
C VAL A 59 0.81 6.72 -3.04
N LEU A 60 -0.21 6.03 -2.55
CA LEU A 60 -0.09 5.07 -1.47
C LEU A 60 -0.50 3.69 -1.99
N TYR A 61 0.34 2.69 -1.75
CA TYR A 61 0.02 1.29 -2.00
C TYR A 61 -0.40 0.62 -0.72
N PHE A 62 -1.50 -0.11 -0.81
CA PHE A 62 -2.03 -0.91 0.27
C PHE A 62 -1.75 -2.37 -0.06
N GLU A 63 -0.72 -2.90 0.56
CA GLU A 63 -0.17 -4.23 0.30
C GLU A 63 -0.60 -5.22 1.40
N GLY A 64 -0.74 -6.48 1.05
CA GLY A 64 -0.98 -7.53 2.03
C GLY A 64 -1.18 -8.88 1.40
N ASP A 65 -0.68 -9.91 2.06
CA ASP A 65 -0.91 -11.28 1.68
C ASP A 65 -2.32 -11.72 2.09
N ARG A 66 -2.92 -12.64 1.32
CA ARG A 66 -4.23 -13.21 1.64
C ARG A 66 -4.23 -14.07 2.90
N HIS A 67 -3.07 -14.59 3.25
CA HIS A 67 -2.86 -15.45 4.42
C HIS A 67 -2.35 -14.71 5.65
N ALA A 68 -1.92 -13.45 5.48
CA ALA A 68 -1.48 -12.62 6.59
C ALA A 68 -2.62 -11.71 7.07
N SER A 69 -2.77 -11.59 8.39
CA SER A 69 -3.75 -10.70 9.01
C SER A 69 -3.36 -9.23 8.92
N TYR A 70 -2.10 -8.93 8.64
CA TYR A 70 -1.60 -7.55 8.53
C TYR A 70 -1.65 -7.01 7.10
N ARG A 71 -1.67 -5.69 7.02
CA ARG A 71 -1.62 -4.90 5.79
C ARG A 71 -0.59 -3.79 5.95
N ILE A 72 0.15 -3.51 4.90
CA ILE A 72 1.17 -2.47 4.86
C ILE A 72 0.68 -1.35 3.94
N LEU A 73 0.68 -0.13 4.45
CA LEU A 73 0.46 1.08 3.67
C LEU A 73 1.82 1.71 3.38
N ARG A 74 2.20 1.75 2.10
CA ARG A 74 3.49 2.24 1.63
C ARG A 74 3.31 3.46 0.73
N ALA A 75 4.05 4.52 1.01
CA ALA A 75 4.14 5.66 0.12
C ALA A 75 5.10 5.34 -1.05
N VAL A 76 4.58 5.38 -2.29
CA VAL A 76 5.37 5.17 -3.52
C VAL A 76 5.75 6.50 -4.15
N LYS A 77 4.91 7.50 -3.98
CA LYS A 77 5.14 8.87 -4.43
C LYS A 77 4.62 9.84 -3.38
N ASN A 78 5.40 10.86 -3.08
CA ASN A 78 4.98 11.97 -2.25
C ASN A 78 5.69 13.25 -2.73
N ARG A 79 4.91 14.18 -3.30
CA ARG A 79 5.46 15.45 -3.83
C ARG A 79 5.98 16.36 -2.73
N PHE A 80 5.45 16.26 -1.53
CA PHE A 80 5.67 17.20 -0.44
C PHE A 80 6.46 16.63 0.74
N GLY A 81 6.92 15.37 0.65
CA GLY A 81 7.63 14.73 1.75
C GLY A 81 8.31 13.42 1.36
N SER A 82 8.80 12.72 2.40
CA SER A 82 9.46 11.43 2.25
C SER A 82 8.47 10.32 1.84
N THR A 83 8.98 9.31 1.17
CA THR A 83 8.27 8.05 0.87
C THR A 83 8.79 6.89 1.73
N ASN A 84 9.69 7.17 2.68
CA ASN A 84 10.34 6.13 3.50
C ASN A 84 9.48 5.64 4.67
N GLU A 85 8.33 6.29 4.90
CA GLU A 85 7.43 5.90 5.98
C GLU A 85 6.47 4.82 5.53
N ILE A 86 6.22 3.85 6.41
CA ILE A 86 5.23 2.80 6.24
C ILE A 86 4.26 2.77 7.42
N GLY A 87 3.00 2.47 7.15
CA GLY A 87 1.98 2.15 8.15
C GLY A 87 1.70 0.65 8.14
N VAL A 88 1.65 0.03 9.32
CA VAL A 88 1.27 -1.38 9.47
C VAL A 88 -0.06 -1.46 10.18
N PHE A 89 -0.99 -2.22 9.59
CA PHE A 89 -2.35 -2.40 10.10
C PHE A 89 -2.68 -3.88 10.21
N GLU A 90 -3.48 -4.23 11.20
CA GLU A 90 -4.06 -5.56 11.35
C GLU A 90 -5.53 -5.55 10.93
N MET A 91 -5.95 -6.57 10.19
CA MET A 91 -7.34 -6.78 9.83
C MET A 91 -8.06 -7.53 10.95
N ARG A 92 -8.93 -6.85 11.69
CA ARG A 92 -9.75 -7.40 12.76
C ARG A 92 -11.23 -7.43 12.36
N GLN A 93 -12.07 -8.00 13.22
CA GLN A 93 -13.52 -8.02 13.01
C GLN A 93 -14.13 -6.60 13.03
N SER A 94 -13.51 -5.69 13.77
CA SER A 94 -13.85 -4.25 13.83
C SER A 94 -13.42 -3.46 12.60
N GLY A 95 -12.53 -4.02 11.76
CA GLY A 95 -11.91 -3.35 10.62
C GLY A 95 -10.39 -3.34 10.69
N LEU A 96 -9.77 -2.33 10.08
CA LEU A 96 -8.33 -2.12 10.12
C LEU A 96 -7.95 -1.36 11.41
N GLU A 97 -7.04 -1.94 12.17
CA GLU A 97 -6.47 -1.31 13.37
C GLU A 97 -4.96 -1.12 13.17
N GLU A 98 -4.43 0.01 13.63
CA GLU A 98 -3.01 0.30 13.56
C GLU A 98 -2.21 -0.63 14.47
N VAL A 99 -1.07 -1.12 13.97
CA VAL A 99 -0.10 -1.89 14.75
C VAL A 99 1.04 -0.96 15.15
N GLU A 100 1.05 -0.53 16.41
CA GLU A 100 2.06 0.40 16.93
C GLU A 100 3.47 -0.19 16.88
N ASN A 101 3.60 -1.47 17.21
CA ASN A 101 4.86 -2.21 17.21
C ASN A 101 4.79 -3.47 16.31
N PRO A 102 5.07 -3.33 15.00
CA PRO A 102 5.05 -4.47 14.08
C PRO A 102 6.02 -5.59 14.45
N SER A 103 7.17 -5.23 15.02
CA SER A 103 8.18 -6.21 15.43
C SER A 103 7.68 -7.12 16.56
N GLU A 104 7.01 -6.56 17.55
CA GLU A 104 6.40 -7.32 18.63
C GLU A 104 5.31 -8.27 18.12
N TYR A 105 4.48 -7.77 17.19
CA TYR A 105 3.44 -8.56 16.54
C TYR A 105 4.02 -9.76 15.77
N MET A 106 5.07 -9.54 14.99
CA MET A 106 5.71 -10.60 14.19
C MET A 106 6.44 -11.63 15.07
N LEU A 107 6.91 -11.22 16.24
CA LEU A 107 7.61 -12.10 17.19
C LEU A 107 6.67 -12.81 18.18
N SER A 108 5.44 -12.33 18.34
CA SER A 108 4.48 -12.82 19.37
C SER A 108 4.07 -14.31 19.22
N GLY A 109 4.27 -14.90 18.05
CA GLY A 109 4.00 -16.33 17.79
C GLY A 109 5.18 -17.26 18.03
N ARG A 110 6.24 -16.85 18.73
CA ARG A 110 7.44 -17.66 18.93
C ARG A 110 7.22 -18.75 19.99
N PRO A 111 7.33 -20.06 19.64
CA PRO A 111 7.48 -21.11 20.65
C PRO A 111 8.85 -20.91 21.33
N GLU A 112 8.88 -20.92 22.65
CA GLU A 112 10.09 -20.62 23.43
C GLU A 112 11.29 -21.56 23.16
N GLN A 113 11.11 -22.67 22.43
CA GLN A 113 12.14 -23.68 22.17
C GLN A 113 12.06 -24.29 20.76
N SER A 114 11.83 -23.52 19.70
CA SER A 114 11.90 -24.08 18.35
C SER A 114 13.31 -23.92 17.76
N ALA A 115 14.00 -25.03 17.55
CA ALA A 115 15.25 -25.07 16.78
C ALA A 115 14.98 -24.67 15.30
N GLY A 116 15.90 -23.94 14.69
CA GLY A 116 15.81 -23.57 13.28
C GLY A 116 15.06 -22.27 12.97
N SER A 117 14.77 -21.46 13.98
CA SER A 117 14.15 -20.14 13.81
C SER A 117 15.13 -19.04 14.23
N VAL A 118 15.44 -18.15 13.32
CA VAL A 118 16.31 -16.98 13.55
C VAL A 118 15.46 -15.71 13.42
N VAL A 119 15.71 -14.76 14.32
CA VAL A 119 15.13 -13.42 14.20
C VAL A 119 16.09 -12.57 13.36
N ALA A 120 15.63 -12.11 12.20
CA ALA A 120 16.35 -11.17 11.35
C ALA A 120 15.77 -9.77 11.52
N CYS A 121 16.63 -8.77 11.39
CA CYS A 121 16.19 -7.37 11.32
C CYS A 121 16.31 -6.89 9.89
N SER A 122 15.20 -6.51 9.30
CA SER A 122 15.15 -5.86 7.99
C SER A 122 14.80 -4.39 8.13
N MET A 123 15.23 -3.58 7.16
CA MET A 123 14.85 -2.16 7.09
C MET A 123 13.78 -1.98 6.03
N GLU A 124 12.59 -1.57 6.46
CA GLU A 124 11.51 -1.17 5.57
C GLU A 124 11.34 0.36 5.62
N GLY A 125 11.91 1.03 4.60
CA GLY A 125 12.03 2.48 4.60
C GLY A 125 12.99 2.96 5.69
N THR A 126 12.51 3.75 6.65
CA THR A 126 13.27 4.23 7.83
C THR A 126 13.02 3.38 9.08
N ARG A 127 12.11 2.40 9.01
CA ARG A 127 11.65 1.62 10.16
C ARG A 127 12.35 0.26 10.20
N PRO A 128 13.05 -0.10 11.29
CA PRO A 128 13.53 -1.46 11.49
C PRO A 128 12.34 -2.37 11.84
N ILE A 129 12.24 -3.50 11.14
CA ILE A 129 11.25 -4.54 11.41
C ILE A 129 12.01 -5.83 11.71
N PHE A 130 11.68 -6.45 12.84
CA PHE A 130 12.17 -7.78 13.17
C PHE A 130 11.22 -8.80 12.55
N ASP A 131 11.74 -9.62 11.67
CA ASP A 131 11.01 -10.72 11.04
C ASP A 131 11.61 -12.06 11.46
N ARG A 132 10.77 -13.08 11.37
CA ARG A 132 11.15 -14.44 11.68
C ARG A 132 11.50 -15.16 10.38
N ASP A 133 12.77 -15.40 10.19
CA ASP A 133 13.22 -16.26 9.09
C ASP A 133 13.16 -17.73 9.56
N THR A 134 12.22 -18.49 8.99
CA THR A 134 12.18 -19.94 9.10
C THR A 134 13.10 -20.56 8.06
N GLY A 135 14.38 -20.21 8.13
CA GLY A 135 15.41 -20.84 7.31
C GLY A 135 15.41 -22.33 7.55
N ALA A 136 15.23 -23.12 6.52
CA ALA A 136 15.44 -24.55 6.58
C ALA A 136 16.86 -24.81 7.10
N CYS A 137 16.99 -25.35 8.31
CA CYS A 137 18.22 -25.98 8.73
C CYS A 137 18.56 -27.03 7.68
N MET A 138 19.66 -26.83 6.93
CA MET A 138 20.25 -27.93 6.17
C MET A 138 20.63 -29.00 7.18
N GLN A 139 19.95 -30.13 7.10
CA GLN A 139 20.38 -31.34 7.77
C GLN A 139 21.68 -31.79 7.06
N GLU A 140 22.78 -31.75 7.78
CA GLU A 140 23.93 -32.61 7.49
C GLU A 140 23.64 -34.06 7.89
#